data_db1c6dfd468274f12ff3e2d160e57787
#
_entry.id   db1c6dfd468274f12ff3e2d160e57787
#
_cell.length_a   1.000
_cell.length_b   1.000
_cell.length_c   1.000
_cell.angle_alpha   90.00
_cell.angle_beta   90.00
_cell.angle_gamma   90.00
#
_symmetry.space_group_name_H-M   'P 1'
#
loop_
_entity.id
_entity.type
_entity.pdbx_description
1 polymer ?
#
loop_
_entity_poly.entity_id
_entity_poly.type
_entity_poly.pdbx_seq_one_letter_code
_entity_poly.pdbx_strand_id
1 'polypeptide(L)'
;HLGTTVAEILGDDKVSGVLLQNGDELSCDMLIFAIGITPNIDLVKDTAVETNKGIVVDKHMRTSVNGIYAAGDVAEGYDLLFKKNRVLATLPNAYKQGEIAGLNMAGVPAVFAGGFAYNAISFFGFPIITAGLQGAEGNIREEVEIDEETCTYKKIIFKDDNIIGFIFLNDVDRAGILTGIIRDSLDVGEFKGHLADMKFGYASFPKKLRKERLFGGV
;
A
#
# COMPACT_ATOMS: atom_id res chain seq x y z
N HIS A 1 -7.82 22.14 -7.89
CA HIS A 1 -9.26 21.92 -8.01
C HIS A 1 -9.62 20.63 -7.30
N LEU A 2 -10.23 20.75 -6.12
CA LEU A 2 -10.69 19.62 -5.33
C LEU A 2 -12.17 19.33 -5.64
N GLY A 3 -12.59 18.07 -5.49
CA GLY A 3 -13.99 17.66 -5.69
C GLY A 3 -14.46 17.63 -7.15
N THR A 4 -13.52 17.68 -8.10
CA THR A 4 -13.81 17.62 -9.55
C THR A 4 -12.75 16.76 -10.26
N THR A 5 -13.05 16.34 -11.48
CA THR A 5 -12.12 15.61 -12.34
C THR A 5 -12.25 16.11 -13.79
N VAL A 6 -11.35 15.67 -14.67
CA VAL A 6 -11.41 16.00 -16.09
C VAL A 6 -12.63 15.33 -16.73
N ALA A 7 -13.48 16.12 -17.39
CA ALA A 7 -14.61 15.66 -18.18
C ALA A 7 -14.21 15.48 -19.66
N GLU A 8 -13.42 16.41 -20.19
CA GLU A 8 -13.02 16.41 -21.60
C GLU A 8 -11.59 16.96 -21.76
N ILE A 9 -10.86 16.44 -22.72
CA ILE A 9 -9.54 16.96 -23.14
C ILE A 9 -9.74 17.85 -24.35
N LEU A 10 -9.24 19.07 -24.26
CA LEU A 10 -9.40 20.08 -25.31
C LEU A 10 -8.14 20.13 -26.20
N GLY A 11 -8.35 20.33 -27.49
CA GLY A 11 -7.33 20.45 -28.52
C GLY A 11 -7.52 19.44 -29.64
N ASP A 12 -6.92 19.71 -30.80
CA ASP A 12 -7.01 18.83 -31.97
C ASP A 12 -5.78 17.90 -32.08
N ASP A 13 -4.67 18.39 -32.63
CA ASP A 13 -3.42 17.60 -32.80
C ASP A 13 -2.61 17.50 -31.50
N LYS A 14 -2.84 18.40 -30.54
CA LYS A 14 -2.19 18.40 -29.22
C LYS A 14 -3.13 18.95 -28.16
N VAL A 15 -2.89 18.59 -26.92
CA VAL A 15 -3.65 19.12 -25.79
C VAL A 15 -3.45 20.64 -25.70
N SER A 16 -4.54 21.37 -25.55
CA SER A 16 -4.55 22.83 -25.30
C SER A 16 -5.20 23.19 -23.95
N GLY A 17 -5.91 22.25 -23.36
CA GLY A 17 -6.59 22.43 -22.07
C GLY A 17 -7.42 21.21 -21.68
N VAL A 18 -8.15 21.36 -20.59
CA VAL A 18 -9.12 20.40 -20.11
C VAL A 18 -10.38 21.12 -19.64
N LEU A 19 -11.54 20.48 -19.86
CA LEU A 19 -12.81 20.87 -19.24
C LEU A 19 -13.01 19.97 -18.00
N LEU A 20 -13.25 20.57 -16.86
CA LEU A 20 -13.56 19.88 -15.62
C LEU A 20 -15.07 19.59 -15.50
N GLN A 21 -15.44 18.60 -14.69
CA GLN A 21 -16.87 18.25 -14.48
C GLN A 21 -17.69 19.37 -13.86
N ASN A 22 -17.09 20.32 -13.15
CA ASN A 22 -17.75 21.51 -12.61
C ASN A 22 -17.95 22.64 -13.63
N GLY A 23 -17.50 22.44 -14.87
CA GLY A 23 -17.62 23.41 -15.97
C GLY A 23 -16.42 24.36 -16.13
N ASP A 24 -15.40 24.27 -15.27
CA ASP A 24 -14.20 25.11 -15.40
C ASP A 24 -13.31 24.59 -16.54
N GLU A 25 -12.76 25.52 -17.34
CA GLU A 25 -11.73 25.23 -18.34
C GLU A 25 -10.37 25.62 -17.82
N LEU A 26 -9.39 24.70 -17.97
CA LEU A 26 -8.00 24.93 -17.62
C LEU A 26 -7.12 24.77 -18.85
N SER A 27 -6.37 25.80 -19.20
CA SER A 27 -5.36 25.73 -20.27
C SER A 27 -4.15 24.94 -19.81
N CYS A 28 -3.67 24.01 -20.63
CA CYS A 28 -2.44 23.26 -20.37
C CYS A 28 -1.82 22.75 -21.68
N ASP A 29 -0.50 22.63 -21.71
CA ASP A 29 0.26 22.04 -22.81
C ASP A 29 0.61 20.58 -22.58
N MET A 30 0.36 20.06 -21.37
CA MET A 30 0.57 18.67 -20.97
C MET A 30 -0.46 18.25 -19.95
N LEU A 31 -1.03 17.06 -20.12
CA LEU A 31 -1.95 16.44 -19.16
C LEU A 31 -1.35 15.11 -18.68
N ILE A 32 -1.21 14.96 -17.36
CA ILE A 32 -0.69 13.74 -16.72
C ILE A 32 -1.82 13.03 -16.00
N PHE A 33 -2.10 11.77 -16.38
CA PHE A 33 -3.04 10.90 -15.70
C PHE A 33 -2.33 10.08 -14.62
N ALA A 34 -2.68 10.32 -13.36
CA ALA A 34 -2.17 9.60 -12.19
C ALA A 34 -3.35 9.08 -11.33
N ILE A 35 -4.35 8.47 -11.98
CA ILE A 35 -5.65 8.09 -11.39
C ILE A 35 -5.75 6.60 -11.06
N GLY A 36 -4.62 5.92 -10.93
CA GLY A 36 -4.55 4.49 -10.63
C GLY A 36 -4.22 3.64 -11.84
N ILE A 37 -4.27 2.32 -11.67
CA ILE A 37 -3.94 1.34 -12.69
C ILE A 37 -5.05 0.30 -12.84
N THR A 38 -5.12 -0.30 -14.00
CA THR A 38 -5.89 -1.52 -14.26
C THR A 38 -4.90 -2.60 -14.71
N PRO A 39 -4.89 -3.78 -14.06
CA PRO A 39 -4.05 -4.89 -14.48
C PRO A 39 -4.31 -5.28 -15.93
N ASN A 40 -3.26 -5.45 -16.73
CA ASN A 40 -3.40 -5.97 -18.08
C ASN A 40 -3.41 -7.51 -18.03
N ILE A 41 -4.59 -8.10 -18.18
CA ILE A 41 -4.82 -9.54 -18.16
C ILE A 41 -5.06 -10.13 -19.55
N ASP A 42 -4.84 -9.37 -20.63
CA ASP A 42 -5.13 -9.79 -22.00
C ASP A 42 -4.40 -11.08 -22.38
N LEU A 43 -3.18 -11.29 -21.86
CA LEU A 43 -2.38 -12.50 -22.12
C LEU A 43 -3.11 -13.79 -21.70
N VAL A 44 -3.97 -13.75 -20.70
CA VAL A 44 -4.65 -14.92 -20.12
C VAL A 44 -6.16 -14.91 -20.33
N LYS A 45 -6.72 -13.90 -20.98
CA LYS A 45 -8.16 -13.65 -21.12
C LYS A 45 -8.95 -14.83 -21.71
N ASP A 46 -8.37 -15.54 -22.70
CA ASP A 46 -9.02 -16.65 -23.38
C ASP A 46 -8.44 -18.02 -22.94
N THR A 47 -7.92 -18.09 -21.72
CA THR A 47 -7.33 -19.31 -21.15
C THR A 47 -8.16 -19.81 -19.96
N ALA A 48 -7.75 -20.96 -19.38
CA ALA A 48 -8.35 -21.50 -18.16
C ALA A 48 -7.83 -20.83 -16.86
N VAL A 49 -7.00 -19.80 -16.98
CA VAL A 49 -6.49 -19.05 -15.81
C VAL A 49 -7.61 -18.21 -15.23
N GLU A 50 -7.87 -18.38 -13.93
CA GLU A 50 -8.89 -17.61 -13.21
C GLU A 50 -8.44 -16.14 -13.06
N THR A 51 -9.34 -15.22 -13.47
CA THR A 51 -9.12 -13.78 -13.39
C THR A 51 -10.33 -13.10 -12.75
N ASN A 52 -10.07 -11.99 -12.05
CA ASN A 52 -11.09 -11.06 -11.59
C ASN A 52 -10.66 -9.64 -12.00
N LYS A 53 -10.19 -8.78 -11.11
CA LYS A 53 -9.53 -7.52 -11.47
C LYS A 53 -8.12 -7.75 -12.00
N GLY A 54 -7.46 -8.81 -11.54
CA GLY A 54 -6.17 -9.31 -11.96
C GLY A 54 -6.18 -10.84 -12.07
N ILE A 55 -5.03 -11.46 -12.14
CA ILE A 55 -4.86 -12.92 -12.12
C ILE A 55 -4.95 -13.41 -10.68
N VAL A 56 -5.92 -14.26 -10.37
CA VAL A 56 -6.09 -14.82 -9.03
C VAL A 56 -4.96 -15.80 -8.73
N VAL A 57 -4.30 -15.64 -7.58
CA VAL A 57 -3.21 -16.51 -7.15
C VAL A 57 -3.41 -17.01 -5.71
N ASP A 58 -2.84 -18.18 -5.43
CA ASP A 58 -2.76 -18.72 -4.08
C ASP A 58 -1.57 -18.12 -3.30
N LYS A 59 -1.38 -18.54 -2.05
CA LYS A 59 -0.25 -18.11 -1.21
C LYS A 59 1.14 -18.52 -1.73
N HIS A 60 1.22 -19.36 -2.74
CA HIS A 60 2.44 -19.76 -3.43
C HIS A 60 2.64 -19.03 -4.76
N MET A 61 1.80 -18.03 -5.05
CA MET A 61 1.74 -17.30 -6.32
C MET A 61 1.38 -18.18 -7.52
N ARG A 62 0.70 -19.32 -7.29
CA ARG A 62 0.20 -20.20 -8.34
C ARG A 62 -1.15 -19.71 -8.83
N THR A 63 -1.38 -19.75 -10.12
CA THR A 63 -2.69 -19.52 -10.71
C THR A 63 -3.58 -20.78 -10.58
N SER A 64 -4.81 -20.71 -11.08
CA SER A 64 -5.71 -21.86 -11.18
C SER A 64 -5.20 -22.97 -12.13
N VAL A 65 -4.22 -22.66 -12.97
CA VAL A 65 -3.63 -23.61 -13.94
C VAL A 65 -2.25 -24.06 -13.44
N ASN A 66 -2.07 -25.36 -13.32
CA ASN A 66 -0.80 -25.92 -12.83
C ASN A 66 0.39 -25.52 -13.72
N GLY A 67 1.50 -25.15 -13.06
CA GLY A 67 2.72 -24.72 -13.73
C GLY A 67 2.72 -23.25 -14.17
N ILE A 68 1.62 -22.51 -13.96
CA ILE A 68 1.53 -21.08 -14.26
C ILE A 68 1.49 -20.28 -12.95
N TYR A 69 2.33 -19.25 -12.89
CA TYR A 69 2.47 -18.35 -11.75
C TYR A 69 2.19 -16.92 -12.20
N ALA A 70 1.71 -16.08 -11.27
CA ALA A 70 1.58 -14.65 -11.50
C ALA A 70 2.05 -13.86 -10.27
N ALA A 71 2.68 -12.70 -10.51
CA ALA A 71 3.20 -11.84 -9.47
C ALA A 71 3.21 -10.37 -9.92
N GLY A 72 3.22 -9.45 -8.96
CA GLY A 72 3.24 -8.01 -9.20
C GLY A 72 1.85 -7.43 -9.46
N ASP A 73 1.80 -6.31 -10.18
CA ASP A 73 0.60 -5.50 -10.36
C ASP A 73 -0.53 -6.23 -11.09
N VAL A 74 -0.20 -7.31 -11.80
CA VAL A 74 -1.18 -8.15 -12.50
C VAL A 74 -1.86 -9.17 -11.59
N ALA A 75 -1.25 -9.50 -10.44
CA ALA A 75 -1.70 -10.58 -9.56
C ALA A 75 -2.62 -10.09 -8.43
N GLU A 76 -3.66 -10.87 -8.16
CA GLU A 76 -4.49 -10.73 -6.95
C GLU A 76 -3.96 -11.64 -5.84
N GLY A 77 -3.02 -11.12 -5.03
CA GLY A 77 -2.51 -11.78 -3.84
C GLY A 77 -3.29 -11.39 -2.58
N TYR A 78 -3.07 -12.14 -1.49
CA TYR A 78 -3.77 -11.92 -0.22
C TYR A 78 -3.41 -10.57 0.41
N ASP A 79 -4.45 -9.77 0.69
CA ASP A 79 -4.34 -8.48 1.40
C ASP A 79 -4.61 -8.70 2.89
N LEU A 80 -3.61 -8.38 3.72
CA LEU A 80 -3.64 -8.56 5.18
C LEU A 80 -4.71 -7.71 5.87
N LEU A 81 -5.00 -6.52 5.35
CA LEU A 81 -5.94 -5.59 5.94
C LEU A 81 -7.39 -5.88 5.54
N PHE A 82 -7.60 -6.23 4.28
CA PHE A 82 -8.93 -6.57 3.75
C PHE A 82 -9.29 -8.05 3.93
N LYS A 83 -8.34 -8.91 4.34
CA LYS A 83 -8.51 -10.35 4.54
C LYS A 83 -9.07 -11.08 3.32
N LYS A 84 -8.68 -10.66 2.12
CA LYS A 84 -9.07 -11.25 0.84
C LYS A 84 -8.02 -10.98 -0.24
N ASN A 85 -8.09 -11.69 -1.35
CA ASN A 85 -7.22 -11.41 -2.50
C ASN A 85 -7.60 -10.09 -3.15
N ARG A 86 -6.58 -9.31 -3.49
CA ARG A 86 -6.68 -8.01 -4.17
C ARG A 86 -5.43 -7.75 -4.99
N VAL A 87 -5.54 -6.88 -5.98
CA VAL A 87 -4.37 -6.27 -6.63
C VAL A 87 -3.69 -5.34 -5.64
N LEU A 88 -2.40 -5.61 -5.37
CA LEU A 88 -1.55 -4.83 -4.47
C LEU A 88 -0.44 -4.15 -5.29
N ALA A 89 -0.84 -3.24 -6.18
CA ALA A 89 0.02 -2.59 -7.16
C ALA A 89 0.99 -1.59 -6.52
N THR A 90 1.99 -2.12 -5.83
CA THR A 90 3.12 -1.36 -5.28
C THR A 90 4.40 -2.16 -5.45
N LEU A 91 5.50 -1.47 -5.74
CA LEU A 91 6.80 -2.08 -6.01
C LEU A 91 7.25 -3.10 -4.94
N PRO A 92 7.11 -2.83 -3.62
CA PRO A 92 7.53 -3.79 -2.62
C PRO A 92 6.72 -5.10 -2.62
N ASN A 93 5.39 -5.00 -2.88
CA ASN A 93 4.55 -6.20 -3.02
C ASN A 93 4.91 -6.99 -4.28
N ALA A 94 5.13 -6.30 -5.40
CA ALA A 94 5.55 -6.94 -6.65
C ALA A 94 6.86 -7.71 -6.47
N TYR A 95 7.82 -7.10 -5.78
CA TYR A 95 9.12 -7.72 -5.49
C TYR A 95 8.97 -8.99 -4.63
N LYS A 96 8.18 -8.90 -3.55
CA LYS A 96 7.96 -10.04 -2.65
C LYS A 96 7.18 -11.17 -3.32
N GLN A 97 6.16 -10.83 -4.08
CA GLN A 97 5.40 -11.82 -4.86
C GLN A 97 6.29 -12.51 -5.90
N GLY A 98 7.13 -11.73 -6.62
CA GLY A 98 8.08 -12.26 -7.60
C GLY A 98 9.10 -13.22 -6.97
N GLU A 99 9.64 -12.88 -5.80
CA GLU A 99 10.52 -13.76 -5.03
C GLU A 99 9.83 -15.09 -4.71
N ILE A 100 8.61 -15.04 -4.16
CA ILE A 100 7.84 -16.24 -3.79
C ILE A 100 7.49 -17.08 -5.02
N ALA A 101 7.06 -16.45 -6.12
CA ALA A 101 6.80 -17.13 -7.37
C ALA A 101 8.06 -17.85 -7.89
N GLY A 102 9.19 -17.13 -7.96
CA GLY A 102 10.46 -17.68 -8.44
C GLY A 102 10.96 -18.85 -7.61
N LEU A 103 10.89 -18.76 -6.27
CA LEU A 103 11.27 -19.88 -5.39
C LEU A 103 10.39 -21.11 -5.64
N ASN A 104 9.07 -20.95 -5.72
CA ASN A 104 8.16 -22.06 -5.98
C ASN A 104 8.35 -22.66 -7.39
N MET A 105 8.63 -21.84 -8.39
CA MET A 105 8.99 -22.30 -9.74
C MET A 105 10.29 -23.12 -9.74
N ALA A 106 11.24 -22.78 -8.90
CA ALA A 106 12.50 -23.50 -8.70
C ALA A 106 12.35 -24.75 -7.80
N GLY A 107 11.16 -25.08 -7.32
CA GLY A 107 10.92 -26.22 -6.43
C GLY A 107 11.29 -25.96 -4.95
N VAL A 108 11.59 -24.72 -4.58
CA VAL A 108 11.83 -24.31 -3.20
C VAL A 108 10.51 -23.81 -2.57
N PRO A 109 9.93 -24.53 -1.60
CA PRO A 109 8.66 -24.12 -1.01
C PRO A 109 8.74 -22.75 -0.34
N ALA A 110 7.92 -21.80 -0.79
CA ALA A 110 7.84 -20.47 -0.24
C ALA A 110 6.37 -20.00 -0.17
N VAL A 111 6.08 -19.11 0.80
CA VAL A 111 4.72 -18.64 1.08
C VAL A 111 4.69 -17.12 1.12
N PHE A 112 3.78 -16.52 0.37
CA PHE A 112 3.40 -15.13 0.52
C PHE A 112 2.39 -15.02 1.67
N ALA A 113 2.85 -14.54 2.82
CA ALA A 113 2.01 -14.38 4.01
C ALA A 113 0.91 -13.31 3.84
N GLY A 114 0.94 -12.59 2.74
CA GLY A 114 0.08 -11.47 2.43
C GLY A 114 0.85 -10.14 2.40
N GLY A 115 0.22 -9.15 1.80
CA GLY A 115 0.73 -7.79 1.71
C GLY A 115 -0.32 -6.76 2.06
N PHE A 116 0.02 -5.51 1.95
CA PHE A 116 -0.88 -4.36 2.00
C PHE A 116 -0.25 -3.21 1.21
N ALA A 117 -1.05 -2.20 0.89
CA ALA A 117 -0.52 -1.05 0.17
C ALA A 117 0.45 -0.27 1.07
N TYR A 118 1.68 -0.05 0.61
CA TYR A 118 2.63 0.88 1.21
C TYR A 118 3.54 1.48 0.15
N ASN A 119 3.93 2.74 0.36
CA ASN A 119 4.72 3.48 -0.58
C ASN A 119 5.64 4.47 0.13
N ALA A 120 6.79 4.75 -0.47
CA ALA A 120 7.73 5.77 -0.06
C ALA A 120 8.11 6.58 -1.29
N ILE A 121 7.84 7.87 -1.25
CA ILE A 121 8.13 8.81 -2.34
C ILE A 121 8.81 10.06 -1.77
N SER A 122 9.44 10.83 -2.64
CA SER A 122 9.85 12.20 -2.33
C SER A 122 9.11 13.13 -3.28
N PHE A 123 8.48 14.16 -2.75
CA PHE A 123 7.72 15.13 -3.50
C PHE A 123 8.19 16.55 -3.12
N PHE A 124 8.74 17.28 -4.09
CA PHE A 124 9.40 18.59 -3.88
C PHE A 124 10.42 18.60 -2.73
N GLY A 125 11.19 17.52 -2.58
CA GLY A 125 12.20 17.39 -1.53
C GLY A 125 11.66 16.90 -0.18
N PHE A 126 10.34 16.78 -0.01
CA PHE A 126 9.72 16.23 1.20
C PHE A 126 9.55 14.70 1.07
N PRO A 127 10.17 13.89 1.93
CA PRO A 127 9.90 12.47 1.98
C PRO A 127 8.48 12.21 2.52
N ILE A 128 7.77 11.28 1.87
CA ILE A 128 6.44 10.86 2.28
C ILE A 128 6.42 9.34 2.36
N ILE A 129 6.01 8.79 3.48
CA ILE A 129 5.75 7.36 3.64
C ILE A 129 4.30 7.15 4.03
N THR A 130 3.63 6.30 3.25
CA THR A 130 2.26 5.89 3.52
C THR A 130 2.18 4.38 3.61
N ALA A 131 1.34 3.87 4.50
CA ALA A 131 1.08 2.44 4.58
C ALA A 131 -0.36 2.17 5.02
N GLY A 132 -0.93 1.06 4.54
CA GLY A 132 -2.22 0.56 4.94
C GLY A 132 -3.41 1.36 4.41
N LEU A 133 -4.50 1.38 5.17
CA LEU A 133 -5.76 2.02 4.80
C LEU A 133 -5.69 3.51 5.10
N GLN A 134 -6.04 4.34 4.12
CA GLN A 134 -6.12 5.80 4.28
C GLN A 134 -7.53 6.28 4.62
N GLY A 135 -8.53 5.43 4.46
CA GLY A 135 -9.91 5.61 4.87
C GLY A 135 -10.52 4.24 5.11
N ALA A 136 -11.19 4.06 6.22
CA ALA A 136 -11.84 2.81 6.57
C ALA A 136 -13.20 3.10 7.18
N GLU A 137 -14.13 2.16 7.03
CA GLU A 137 -15.42 2.22 7.69
C GLU A 137 -15.38 1.49 9.04
N GLY A 138 -16.20 1.95 9.98
CA GLY A 138 -16.35 1.34 11.30
C GLY A 138 -15.80 2.20 12.42
N ASN A 139 -15.42 1.57 13.53
CA ASN A 139 -14.84 2.26 14.71
C ASN A 139 -13.37 2.63 14.44
N ILE A 140 -13.18 3.74 13.72
CA ILE A 140 -11.87 4.25 13.32
C ILE A 140 -11.48 5.41 14.22
N ARG A 141 -10.26 5.37 14.72
CA ARG A 141 -9.62 6.48 15.43
C ARG A 141 -8.40 6.94 14.64
N GLU A 142 -8.28 8.24 14.50
CA GLU A 142 -7.12 8.87 13.87
C GLU A 142 -6.37 9.71 14.90
N GLU A 143 -5.06 9.58 14.93
CA GLU A 143 -4.16 10.48 15.63
C GLU A 143 -3.39 11.29 14.60
N VAL A 144 -3.45 12.61 14.71
CA VAL A 144 -2.82 13.54 13.77
C VAL A 144 -1.93 14.50 14.53
N GLU A 145 -0.70 14.64 14.07
CA GLU A 145 0.28 15.62 14.52
C GLU A 145 0.70 16.48 13.33
N ILE A 146 0.67 17.80 13.51
CA ILE A 146 1.04 18.77 12.47
C ILE A 146 2.01 19.76 13.10
N ASP A 147 3.13 19.99 12.44
CA ASP A 147 4.08 21.05 12.74
C ASP A 147 4.34 21.86 11.47
N GLU A 148 3.76 23.06 11.41
CA GLU A 148 3.86 23.94 10.25
C GLU A 148 5.26 24.55 10.11
N GLU A 149 6.00 24.74 11.21
CA GLU A 149 7.35 25.32 11.19
C GLU A 149 8.34 24.38 10.51
N THR A 150 8.23 23.08 10.81
CA THR A 150 9.07 22.02 10.20
C THR A 150 8.44 21.40 8.98
N CYS A 151 7.23 21.79 8.57
CA CYS A 151 6.45 21.17 7.51
C CYS A 151 6.27 19.65 7.74
N THR A 152 6.04 19.24 8.99
CA THR A 152 5.85 17.83 9.36
C THR A 152 4.39 17.51 9.53
N TYR A 153 3.97 16.36 8.97
CA TYR A 153 2.63 15.80 9.15
C TYR A 153 2.74 14.32 9.47
N LYS A 154 2.12 13.91 10.56
CA LYS A 154 1.97 12.50 10.93
C LYS A 154 0.52 12.18 11.20
N LYS A 155 0.02 11.13 10.58
CA LYS A 155 -1.31 10.59 10.80
C LYS A 155 -1.18 9.09 11.01
N ILE A 156 -1.77 8.57 12.10
CA ILE A 156 -1.87 7.15 12.37
C ILE A 156 -3.34 6.79 12.50
N ILE A 157 -3.73 5.71 11.84
CA ILE A 157 -5.11 5.27 11.73
C ILE A 157 -5.24 3.92 12.45
N PHE A 158 -6.17 3.86 13.37
CA PHE A 158 -6.45 2.69 14.20
C PHE A 158 -7.84 2.15 13.90
N LYS A 159 -7.95 0.83 13.97
CA LYS A 159 -9.21 0.11 14.12
C LYS A 159 -9.10 -0.73 15.38
N ASP A 160 -9.93 -0.40 16.38
CA ASP A 160 -9.77 -0.90 17.74
C ASP A 160 -8.36 -0.57 18.28
N ASP A 161 -7.58 -1.55 18.71
CA ASP A 161 -6.19 -1.36 19.19
C ASP A 161 -5.13 -1.78 18.15
N ASN A 162 -5.50 -1.91 16.86
CA ASN A 162 -4.59 -2.23 15.79
C ASN A 162 -4.34 -1.03 14.88
N ILE A 163 -3.08 -0.80 14.52
CA ILE A 163 -2.75 0.15 13.45
C ILE A 163 -3.16 -0.48 12.11
N ILE A 164 -3.97 0.23 11.35
CA ILE A 164 -4.40 -0.18 10.01
C ILE A 164 -3.83 0.70 8.90
N GLY A 165 -3.25 1.85 9.24
CA GLY A 165 -2.60 2.72 8.29
C GLY A 165 -1.89 3.90 8.92
N PHE A 166 -1.03 4.56 8.15
CA PHE A 166 -0.41 5.81 8.53
C PHE A 166 0.05 6.62 7.31
N ILE A 167 0.23 7.93 7.53
CA ILE A 167 0.85 8.88 6.61
C ILE A 167 1.89 9.67 7.40
N PHE A 168 3.14 9.65 6.96
CA PHE A 168 4.21 10.48 7.48
C PHE A 168 4.78 11.35 6.37
N LEU A 169 4.88 12.64 6.61
CA LEU A 169 5.49 13.63 5.73
C LEU A 169 6.65 14.29 6.46
N ASN A 170 7.78 14.45 5.79
CA ASN A 170 9.04 15.08 6.20
C ASN A 170 9.77 14.32 7.32
N ASP A 171 9.24 14.19 8.50
CA ASP A 171 9.76 13.31 9.55
C ASP A 171 9.23 11.88 9.36
N VAL A 172 9.95 11.10 8.55
CA VAL A 172 9.59 9.72 8.19
C VAL A 172 10.39 8.67 8.96
N ASP A 173 11.24 9.11 9.86
CA ASP A 173 12.05 8.19 10.66
C ASP A 173 11.16 7.19 11.40
N ARG A 174 11.61 5.92 11.40
CA ARG A 174 10.92 4.80 12.06
C ARG A 174 9.57 4.37 11.47
N ALA A 175 9.12 4.95 10.35
CA ALA A 175 7.93 4.47 9.63
C ALA A 175 7.97 2.95 9.35
N GLY A 176 9.17 2.38 9.15
CA GLY A 176 9.37 0.94 9.02
C GLY A 176 8.95 0.12 10.24
N ILE A 177 8.99 0.68 11.46
CA ILE A 177 8.50 0.02 12.67
C ILE A 177 6.98 -0.11 12.61
N LEU A 178 6.27 0.96 12.24
CA LEU A 178 4.81 0.94 12.08
C LEU A 178 4.38 -0.01 10.96
N THR A 179 5.12 -0.02 9.85
CA THR A 179 4.91 -1.00 8.76
C THR A 179 5.01 -2.44 9.27
N GLY A 180 5.99 -2.72 10.14
CA GLY A 180 6.14 -4.02 10.81
C GLY A 180 4.97 -4.33 11.76
N ILE A 181 4.48 -3.35 12.52
CA ILE A 181 3.33 -3.50 13.43
C ILE A 181 2.07 -3.86 12.62
N ILE A 182 1.81 -3.17 11.51
CA ILE A 182 0.67 -3.46 10.62
C ILE A 182 0.78 -4.88 10.05
N ARG A 183 1.95 -5.25 9.50
CA ARG A 183 2.18 -6.57 8.89
C ARG A 183 1.93 -7.70 9.87
N ASP A 184 2.39 -7.54 11.10
CA ASP A 184 2.30 -8.57 12.12
C ASP A 184 0.99 -8.47 12.94
N SER A 185 0.10 -7.53 12.57
CA SER A 185 -1.20 -7.28 13.23
C SER A 185 -1.07 -7.16 14.75
N LEU A 186 -0.07 -6.39 15.21
CA LEU A 186 0.21 -6.28 16.64
C LEU A 186 -0.79 -5.35 17.32
N ASP A 187 -1.32 -5.82 18.43
CA ASP A 187 -2.08 -5.00 19.37
C ASP A 187 -1.15 -3.95 20.01
N VAL A 188 -1.51 -2.69 19.86
CA VAL A 188 -0.74 -1.56 20.37
C VAL A 188 -1.39 -0.88 21.57
N GLY A 189 -2.45 -1.47 22.14
CA GLY A 189 -3.23 -0.87 23.23
C GLY A 189 -2.39 -0.36 24.40
N GLU A 190 -1.32 -1.05 24.77
CA GLU A 190 -0.43 -0.67 25.89
C GLU A 190 0.49 0.53 25.59
N PHE A 191 0.75 0.87 24.32
CA PHE A 191 1.72 1.91 23.93
C PHE A 191 1.28 2.82 22.80
N LYS A 192 -0.01 2.81 22.47
CA LYS A 192 -0.60 3.58 21.35
C LYS A 192 -0.33 5.10 21.44
N GLY A 193 -0.29 5.68 22.63
CA GLY A 193 -0.04 7.12 22.83
C GLY A 193 1.38 7.58 22.51
N HIS A 194 2.29 6.69 22.13
CA HIS A 194 3.69 7.00 21.84
C HIS A 194 4.13 6.69 20.41
N LEU A 195 3.20 6.24 19.57
CA LEU A 195 3.53 5.73 18.24
C LEU A 195 4.02 6.82 17.27
N ALA A 196 3.54 8.06 17.43
CA ALA A 196 3.99 9.21 16.66
C ALA A 196 5.27 9.86 17.24
N ASP A 197 5.68 9.53 18.47
CA ASP A 197 6.86 10.09 19.11
C ASP A 197 8.12 9.72 18.34
N MET A 198 8.98 10.69 18.07
CA MET A 198 10.31 10.52 17.47
C MET A 198 11.19 9.52 18.23
N LYS A 199 10.94 9.29 19.51
CA LYS A 199 11.67 8.31 20.34
C LYS A 199 11.05 6.93 20.31
N PHE A 200 9.87 6.75 19.67
CA PHE A 200 9.24 5.45 19.57
C PHE A 200 10.14 4.46 18.82
N GLY A 201 10.37 3.32 19.39
CA GLY A 201 11.22 2.29 18.83
C GLY A 201 11.05 0.95 19.51
N TYR A 202 11.86 -0.04 19.15
CA TYR A 202 11.78 -1.37 19.77
C TYR A 202 11.94 -1.35 21.30
N ALA A 203 12.64 -0.36 21.85
CA ALA A 203 12.74 -0.18 23.31
C ALA A 203 11.40 0.16 23.97
N SER A 204 10.47 0.75 23.23
CA SER A 204 9.13 1.13 23.70
C SER A 204 8.16 -0.06 23.76
N PHE A 205 8.48 -1.18 23.08
CA PHE A 205 7.64 -2.38 23.12
C PHE A 205 7.66 -3.06 24.49
N PRO A 206 6.56 -3.67 24.93
CA PRO A 206 6.54 -4.51 26.12
C PRO A 206 7.65 -5.56 26.10
N LYS A 207 8.25 -5.83 27.29
CA LYS A 207 9.41 -6.73 27.40
C LYS A 207 9.18 -8.11 26.79
N LYS A 208 7.96 -8.64 26.87
CA LYS A 208 7.58 -9.92 26.29
C LYS A 208 7.69 -9.88 24.77
N LEU A 209 7.06 -8.89 24.14
CA LEU A 209 7.06 -8.70 22.69
C LEU A 209 8.47 -8.44 22.14
N ARG A 210 9.28 -7.65 22.88
CA ARG A 210 10.70 -7.43 22.51
C ARG A 210 11.48 -8.73 22.46
N LYS A 211 11.31 -9.61 23.47
CA LYS A 211 12.00 -10.89 23.53
C LYS A 211 11.58 -11.80 22.38
N GLU A 212 10.28 -11.89 22.09
CA GLU A 212 9.77 -12.70 20.98
C GLU A 212 10.36 -12.24 19.64
N ARG A 213 10.45 -10.93 19.41
CA ARG A 213 11.00 -10.37 18.15
C ARG A 213 12.51 -10.45 18.03
N LEU A 214 13.25 -10.34 19.13
CA LEU A 214 14.72 -10.38 19.11
C LEU A 214 15.26 -11.81 19.15
N PHE A 215 14.55 -12.77 19.73
CA PHE A 215 15.03 -14.11 20.00
C PHE A 215 14.11 -15.22 19.47
N GLY A 216 12.90 -14.91 19.01
CA GLY A 216 11.90 -15.87 18.54
C GLY A 216 11.92 -16.16 17.03
N GLY A 217 12.94 -15.75 16.32
CA GLY A 217 13.12 -15.94 14.89
C GLY A 217 14.13 -17.03 14.57
N VAL A 218 14.02 -18.22 15.19
CA VAL A 218 14.73 -19.44 14.75
C VAL A 218 13.71 -20.50 14.42
#